data_ed03b5a667e58a0c68684def1c3103ab
#
_entry.id   ed03b5a667e58a0c68684def1c3103ab
#
_cell.length_a   1.000
_cell.length_b   1.000
_cell.length_c   1.000
_cell.angle_alpha   90.00
_cell.angle_beta   90.00
_cell.angle_gamma   90.00
#
_symmetry.space_group_name_H-M   'P 1'
#
loop_
_entity.id
_entity.type
_entity.pdbx_description
1 polymer ?
#
loop_
_entity_poly.entity_id
_entity_poly.type
_entity_poly.pdbx_seq_one_letter_code
_entity_poly.pdbx_strand_id
1 'polypeptide(L)'
;MSNLSAQRAAAPGIVDIVERYHAAMNALDFKALERFFTETAVYVSDGVGVFEGRDKIMAGFRAYFAEYGDQVATDETIEAISDRAGRSVWRLNATSAKTGQKMVRTGEETVFLDRDGFIEKVIVRDRTPANEA
;
A
#
# COMPACT_ATOMS: atom_id res chain seq x y z
N MET A 1 20.96 20.47 -18.96
CA MET A 1 20.84 20.09 -18.56
C MET A 1 20.26 19.72 -18.14
N SER A 2 20.05 19.77 -18.18
CA SER A 2 19.54 19.40 -17.64
C SER A 2 19.27 18.56 -17.19
N ASN A 3 19.44 17.93 -17.11
CA ASN A 3 19.30 16.98 -16.54
C ASN A 3 19.25 16.99 -15.39
N LEU A 4 19.67 17.74 -15.08
CA LEU A 4 19.64 17.93 -14.09
C LEU A 4 18.64 17.94 -13.41
N SER A 5 18.06 18.49 -13.83
CA SER A 5 16.85 18.63 -13.30
C SER A 5 16.35 17.33 -13.05
N ALA A 6 16.47 16.59 -13.92
CA ALA A 6 15.97 15.31 -13.73
C ALA A 6 16.46 14.80 -12.49
N GLN A 7 17.49 15.17 -12.15
CA GLN A 7 17.93 14.58 -11.05
C GLN A 7 17.42 15.12 -9.93
N ARG A 8 17.26 16.26 -9.89
CA ARG A 8 16.83 16.78 -8.75
C ARG A 8 15.70 16.20 -8.48
N ALA A 9 15.37 15.79 -9.34
CA ALA A 9 14.26 15.22 -9.06
C ALA A 9 14.62 14.05 -8.34
N ALA A 10 15.65 14.00 -7.89
CA ALA A 10 15.95 12.94 -7.08
C ALA A 10 14.84 12.68 -6.13
N ALA A 11 14.03 13.60 -5.80
CA ALA A 11 12.86 13.32 -4.98
C ALA A 11 11.92 12.45 -5.80
N PRO A 12 11.54 11.28 -5.31
CA PRO A 12 10.67 10.40 -6.08
C PRO A 12 9.27 10.98 -6.20
N GLY A 13 8.64 10.76 -7.33
CA GLY A 13 7.26 11.15 -7.52
C GLY A 13 6.32 10.18 -6.84
N ILE A 14 5.03 10.53 -6.83
CA ILE A 14 4.03 9.72 -6.15
C ILE A 14 3.93 8.31 -6.70
N VAL A 15 4.02 8.13 -8.01
CA VAL A 15 3.94 6.79 -8.60
C VAL A 15 5.09 5.92 -8.11
N ASP A 16 6.28 6.47 -8.07
CA ASP A 16 7.45 5.76 -7.63
C ASP A 16 7.32 5.37 -6.13
N ILE A 17 6.79 6.27 -5.33
CA ILE A 17 6.60 6.00 -3.92
C ILE A 17 5.60 4.86 -3.71
N VAL A 18 4.50 4.87 -4.45
CA VAL A 18 3.51 3.80 -4.35
C VAL A 18 4.12 2.47 -4.78
N GLU A 19 4.91 2.46 -5.85
CA GLU A 19 5.57 1.23 -6.31
C GLU A 19 6.50 0.68 -5.24
N ARG A 20 7.30 1.53 -4.61
CA ARG A 20 8.23 1.08 -3.58
C ARG A 20 7.50 0.62 -2.33
N TYR A 21 6.42 1.29 -1.98
CA TYR A 21 5.61 0.92 -0.84
C TYR A 21 5.01 -0.48 -1.07
N HIS A 22 4.45 -0.74 -2.24
CA HIS A 22 3.90 -2.05 -2.55
C HIS A 22 4.98 -3.13 -2.65
N ALA A 23 6.14 -2.78 -3.14
CA ALA A 23 7.25 -3.74 -3.18
C ALA A 23 7.67 -4.15 -1.76
N ALA A 24 7.69 -3.20 -0.83
CA ALA A 24 8.00 -3.51 0.56
C ALA A 24 6.93 -4.40 1.18
N MET A 25 5.67 -4.19 0.82
CA MET A 25 4.60 -5.05 1.29
C MET A 25 4.77 -6.47 0.77
N ASN A 26 5.02 -6.65 -0.51
CA ASN A 26 5.21 -7.98 -1.09
C ASN A 26 6.43 -8.68 -0.51
N ALA A 27 7.43 -7.92 -0.09
CA ALA A 27 8.63 -8.48 0.51
C ALA A 27 8.49 -8.72 2.01
N LEU A 28 7.38 -8.30 2.60
CA LEU A 28 7.15 -8.34 4.04
C LEU A 28 8.28 -7.61 4.78
N ASP A 29 8.75 -6.53 4.21
CA ASP A 29 9.83 -5.74 4.78
C ASP A 29 9.22 -4.71 5.72
N PHE A 30 8.93 -5.12 6.95
CA PHE A 30 8.24 -4.26 7.90
C PHE A 30 9.05 -3.04 8.30
N LYS A 31 10.37 -3.16 8.33
CA LYS A 31 11.18 -2.00 8.64
C LYS A 31 11.07 -0.94 7.57
N ALA A 32 11.08 -1.35 6.30
CA ALA A 32 10.91 -0.41 5.21
C ALA A 32 9.50 0.16 5.21
N LEU A 33 8.49 -0.68 5.45
CA LEU A 33 7.11 -0.21 5.49
C LEU A 33 6.92 0.87 6.54
N GLU A 34 7.49 0.69 7.71
CA GLU A 34 7.34 1.65 8.79
C GLU A 34 7.86 3.03 8.39
N ARG A 35 8.93 3.07 7.61
CA ARG A 35 9.54 4.34 7.23
C ARG A 35 8.74 5.13 6.18
N PHE A 36 7.77 4.49 5.54
CA PHE A 36 6.93 5.22 4.58
C PHE A 36 5.91 6.11 5.28
N PHE A 37 5.51 5.80 6.53
CA PHE A 37 4.38 6.46 7.18
C PHE A 37 4.79 7.56 8.14
N THR A 38 3.95 8.60 8.23
CA THR A 38 4.09 9.57 9.31
C THR A 38 3.62 8.92 10.61
N GLU A 39 4.01 9.47 11.72
CA GLU A 39 3.64 8.95 13.02
C GLU A 39 2.14 8.94 13.24
N THR A 40 1.42 9.89 12.66
CA THR A 40 -0.02 10.03 12.83
C THR A 40 -0.82 9.54 11.63
N ALA A 41 -0.20 8.78 10.75
CA ALA A 41 -0.86 8.30 9.53
C ALA A 41 -2.12 7.49 9.84
N VAL A 42 -3.05 7.50 8.90
CA VAL A 42 -4.30 6.74 9.02
C VAL A 42 -4.40 5.78 7.85
N TYR A 43 -4.77 4.54 8.14
CA TYR A 43 -4.93 3.51 7.12
C TYR A 43 -6.34 2.96 7.22
N VAL A 44 -7.08 3.01 6.13
CA VAL A 44 -8.46 2.54 6.07
C VAL A 44 -8.54 1.48 4.98
N SER A 45 -8.95 0.28 5.34
CA SER A 45 -9.06 -0.81 4.36
C SER A 45 -10.27 -1.66 4.66
N ASP A 46 -11.09 -1.91 3.63
CA ASP A 46 -12.24 -2.78 3.77
C ASP A 46 -11.85 -4.19 4.21
N GLY A 47 -10.70 -4.67 3.74
CA GLY A 47 -10.29 -6.04 4.01
C GLY A 47 -9.38 -6.22 5.21
N VAL A 48 -8.72 -5.16 5.65
CA VAL A 48 -7.72 -5.26 6.72
C VAL A 48 -8.21 -4.57 7.99
N GLY A 49 -8.81 -3.40 7.88
CA GLY A 49 -9.32 -2.66 9.03
C GLY A 49 -9.00 -1.18 8.98
N VAL A 50 -9.29 -0.50 10.07
CA VAL A 50 -9.03 0.94 10.22
C VAL A 50 -8.02 1.11 11.33
N PHE A 51 -6.90 1.76 11.03
CA PHE A 51 -5.83 1.95 12.00
C PHE A 51 -5.39 3.40 12.02
N GLU A 52 -5.36 3.99 13.20
CA GLU A 52 -4.94 5.37 13.38
C GLU A 52 -3.61 5.41 14.11
N GLY A 53 -2.59 5.91 13.45
CA GLY A 53 -1.24 5.99 13.97
C GLY A 53 -0.36 4.90 13.40
N ARG A 54 0.90 5.25 13.14
CA ARG A 54 1.86 4.34 12.53
C ARG A 54 2.01 3.04 13.29
N ASP A 55 2.05 3.10 14.62
CA ASP A 55 2.24 1.88 15.41
C ASP A 55 1.07 0.92 15.22
N LYS A 56 -0.15 1.44 15.14
CA LYS A 56 -1.33 0.60 14.94
C LYS A 56 -1.38 0.06 13.52
N ILE A 57 -0.95 0.86 12.54
CA ILE A 57 -0.86 0.42 11.16
C ILE A 57 0.10 -0.77 11.08
N MET A 58 1.27 -0.64 11.69
CA MET A 58 2.26 -1.72 11.63
C MET A 58 1.78 -2.97 12.35
N ALA A 59 1.10 -2.81 13.48
CA ALA A 59 0.54 -3.97 14.18
C ALA A 59 -0.54 -4.65 13.33
N GLY A 60 -1.35 -3.87 12.63
CA GLY A 60 -2.37 -4.41 11.73
C GLY A 60 -1.75 -5.17 10.57
N PHE A 61 -0.68 -4.63 9.98
CA PHE A 61 0.02 -5.32 8.90
C PHE A 61 0.62 -6.63 9.38
N ARG A 62 1.27 -6.63 10.56
CA ARG A 62 1.86 -7.85 11.07
C ARG A 62 0.81 -8.93 11.32
N ALA A 63 -0.35 -8.55 11.84
CA ALA A 63 -1.43 -9.49 12.07
C ALA A 63 -1.98 -10.06 10.76
N TYR A 64 -2.19 -9.17 9.77
CA TYR A 64 -2.71 -9.58 8.48
C TYR A 64 -1.72 -10.52 7.77
N PHE A 65 -0.45 -10.16 7.74
CA PHE A 65 0.55 -10.99 7.05
C PHE A 65 0.94 -12.23 7.83
N ALA A 66 0.59 -12.31 9.11
CA ALA A 66 0.75 -13.57 9.85
C ALA A 66 -0.21 -14.62 9.28
N GLU A 67 -1.37 -14.20 8.79
CA GLU A 67 -2.31 -15.13 8.18
C GLU A 67 -2.05 -15.29 6.69
N TYR A 68 -1.71 -14.20 6.00
CA TYR A 68 -1.56 -14.20 4.54
C TYR A 68 -0.12 -13.90 4.14
N GLY A 69 0.81 -14.65 4.72
CA GLY A 69 2.24 -14.41 4.50
C GLY A 69 2.71 -14.67 3.07
N ASP A 70 1.92 -15.41 2.29
CA ASP A 70 2.25 -15.68 0.90
C ASP A 70 1.58 -14.69 -0.06
N GLN A 71 1.01 -13.60 0.44
CA GLN A 71 0.32 -12.65 -0.41
C GLN A 71 1.23 -12.08 -1.49
N VAL A 72 0.72 -12.04 -2.70
CA VAL A 72 1.36 -11.32 -3.79
C VAL A 72 0.33 -10.35 -4.37
N ALA A 73 0.65 -9.08 -4.30
CA ALA A 73 -0.19 -8.03 -4.86
C ALA A 73 0.48 -7.51 -6.12
N THR A 74 -0.32 -7.31 -7.15
CA THR A 74 0.16 -6.77 -8.43
C THR A 74 -0.64 -5.53 -8.73
N ASP A 75 0.05 -4.45 -9.07
CA ASP A 75 -0.61 -3.23 -9.49
C ASP A 75 -0.90 -3.32 -10.97
N GLU A 76 -2.17 -3.21 -11.33
CA GLU A 76 -2.55 -3.17 -12.74
C GLU A 76 -2.30 -1.77 -13.30
N THR A 77 -2.59 -0.74 -12.51
CA THR A 77 -2.25 0.63 -12.87
C THR A 77 -1.88 1.39 -11.62
N ILE A 78 -1.00 2.36 -11.77
CA ILE A 78 -0.72 3.34 -10.72
C ILE A 78 -0.68 4.69 -11.43
N GLU A 79 -1.49 5.63 -10.96
CA GLU A 79 -1.52 6.94 -11.58
C GLU A 79 -1.51 8.05 -10.53
N ALA A 80 -0.90 9.15 -10.88
CA ALA A 80 -0.88 10.30 -10.02
C ALA A 80 -2.22 11.00 -10.11
N ILE A 81 -2.83 11.30 -8.96
CA ILE A 81 -4.02 12.13 -8.90
C ILE A 81 -3.57 13.59 -8.75
N SER A 82 -2.48 13.79 -8.00
CA SER A 82 -1.87 15.11 -7.81
C SER A 82 -0.42 14.86 -7.44
N ASP A 83 0.30 15.91 -7.10
CA ASP A 83 1.70 15.76 -6.68
C ASP A 83 1.84 14.92 -5.42
N ARG A 84 0.80 14.84 -4.62
CA ARG A 84 0.86 14.17 -3.33
C ARG A 84 -0.20 13.12 -3.14
N ALA A 85 -0.90 12.72 -4.20
CA ALA A 85 -1.87 11.64 -4.09
C ALA A 85 -1.77 10.76 -5.33
N GLY A 86 -1.80 9.46 -5.10
CA GLY A 86 -1.76 8.48 -6.18
C GLY A 86 -2.76 7.38 -5.94
N ARG A 87 -3.20 6.75 -7.02
CA ARG A 87 -4.16 5.67 -6.93
C ARG A 87 -3.64 4.48 -7.69
N SER A 88 -3.73 3.31 -7.08
CA SER A 88 -3.43 2.07 -7.77
C SER A 88 -4.68 1.23 -7.89
N VAL A 89 -4.77 0.48 -8.98
CA VAL A 89 -5.75 -0.59 -9.13
C VAL A 89 -4.97 -1.88 -9.03
N TRP A 90 -5.36 -2.73 -8.09
CA TRP A 90 -4.54 -3.88 -7.73
C TRP A 90 -5.33 -5.17 -7.70
N ARG A 91 -4.58 -6.24 -7.73
CA ARG A 91 -5.09 -7.60 -7.61
C ARG A 91 -4.14 -8.35 -6.69
N LEU A 92 -4.66 -9.15 -5.79
CA LEU A 92 -3.79 -9.94 -4.95
C LEU A 92 -4.30 -11.37 -4.79
N ASN A 93 -3.35 -12.25 -4.54
CA ASN A 93 -3.60 -13.65 -4.27
C ASN A 93 -2.90 -14.01 -2.97
N ALA A 94 -3.56 -14.78 -2.14
CA ALA A 94 -2.98 -15.22 -0.87
C ALA A 94 -3.66 -16.52 -0.44
N THR A 95 -3.05 -17.19 0.55
CA THR A 95 -3.63 -18.39 1.13
C THR A 95 -3.67 -18.18 2.65
N SER A 96 -4.82 -18.41 3.25
CA SER A 96 -4.93 -18.30 4.70
C SER A 96 -4.13 -19.39 5.38
N ALA A 97 -3.20 -19.01 6.24
CA ALA A 97 -2.44 -19.96 7.04
C ALA A 97 -3.33 -20.68 8.06
N LYS A 98 -4.48 -20.08 8.38
CA LYS A 98 -5.40 -20.66 9.36
C LYS A 98 -6.30 -21.70 8.73
N THR A 99 -6.79 -21.48 7.52
CA THR A 99 -7.79 -22.36 6.91
C THR A 99 -7.30 -23.07 5.67
N GLY A 100 -6.20 -22.64 5.07
CA GLY A 100 -5.72 -23.18 3.81
C GLY A 100 -6.50 -22.70 2.60
N GLN A 101 -7.50 -21.83 2.81
CA GLN A 101 -8.29 -21.36 1.69
C GLN A 101 -7.58 -20.28 0.91
N LYS A 102 -7.73 -20.33 -0.40
CA LYS A 102 -7.15 -19.33 -1.27
C LYS A 102 -8.04 -18.09 -1.27
N MET A 103 -7.41 -16.94 -1.33
CA MET A 103 -8.11 -15.66 -1.36
C MET A 103 -7.62 -14.87 -2.56
N VAL A 104 -8.56 -14.34 -3.33
CA VAL A 104 -8.25 -13.42 -4.42
C VAL A 104 -9.04 -12.17 -4.16
N ARG A 105 -8.35 -11.03 -4.16
CA ARG A 105 -9.00 -9.74 -3.97
C ARG A 105 -8.58 -8.82 -5.08
N THR A 106 -9.47 -7.93 -5.49
CA THR A 106 -9.14 -6.83 -6.38
C THR A 106 -9.65 -5.55 -5.73
N GLY A 107 -9.07 -4.45 -6.05
CA GLY A 107 -9.50 -3.20 -5.49
C GLY A 107 -8.70 -2.02 -5.99
N GLU A 108 -8.88 -0.92 -5.29
CA GLU A 108 -8.11 0.27 -5.55
C GLU A 108 -7.64 0.86 -4.25
N GLU A 109 -6.53 1.55 -4.32
CA GLU A 109 -5.91 2.15 -3.15
C GLU A 109 -5.52 3.56 -3.47
N THR A 110 -5.85 4.49 -2.61
CA THR A 110 -5.39 5.87 -2.75
C THR A 110 -4.42 6.17 -1.63
N VAL A 111 -3.25 6.67 -2.00
CA VAL A 111 -2.18 6.98 -1.07
C VAL A 111 -2.00 8.50 -1.08
N PHE A 112 -1.99 9.11 0.11
CA PHE A 112 -1.83 10.54 0.26
C PHE A 112 -0.53 10.82 1.01
N LEU A 113 0.29 11.70 0.47
CA LEU A 113 1.57 12.08 1.09
C LEU A 113 1.46 13.43 1.75
N ASP A 114 2.26 13.61 2.81
CA ASP A 114 2.43 14.93 3.36
C ASP A 114 3.44 15.70 2.52
N ARG A 115 3.75 16.94 2.92
CA ARG A 115 4.65 17.79 2.13
C ARG A 115 6.08 17.25 2.08
N ASP A 116 6.44 16.39 3.00
CA ASP A 116 7.79 15.83 3.05
C ASP A 116 7.90 14.50 2.33
N GLY A 117 6.81 14.02 1.76
CA GLY A 117 6.82 12.77 0.98
C GLY A 117 6.54 11.52 1.77
N PHE A 118 6.08 11.66 3.02
CA PHE A 118 5.70 10.50 3.81
C PHE A 118 4.19 10.26 3.69
N ILE A 119 3.80 9.00 3.80
CA ILE A 119 2.38 8.63 3.67
C ILE A 119 1.64 9.07 4.92
N GLU A 120 0.64 9.93 4.74
CA GLU A 120 -0.19 10.37 5.85
C GLU A 120 -1.56 9.71 5.85
N LYS A 121 -1.99 9.12 4.75
CA LYS A 121 -3.27 8.44 4.69
C LYS A 121 -3.30 7.45 3.55
N VAL A 122 -3.93 6.31 3.80
CA VAL A 122 -4.17 5.31 2.78
C VAL A 122 -5.63 4.89 2.87
N ILE A 123 -6.31 4.81 1.74
CA ILE A 123 -7.68 4.31 1.67
C ILE A 123 -7.70 3.16 0.68
N VAL A 124 -8.06 1.98 1.15
CA VAL A 124 -8.15 0.79 0.31
C VAL A 124 -9.60 0.37 0.21
N ARG A 125 -10.10 0.22 -1.00
CA ARG A 125 -11.46 -0.24 -1.22
C ARG A 125 -11.44 -1.49 -2.07
N ASP A 126 -12.07 -2.54 -1.59
CA ASP A 126 -12.16 -3.79 -2.33
C ASP A 126 -13.20 -3.63 -3.42
N ARG A 127 -12.88 -4.15 -4.60
CA ARG A 127 -13.81 -4.14 -5.72
C ARG A 127 -14.36 -5.51 -5.98
N THR A 128 -13.75 -6.51 -5.41
CA THR A 128 -14.17 -7.86 -5.65
C THR A 128 -15.54 -8.01 -5.09
N PRO A 129 -16.41 -8.32 -5.93
CA PRO A 129 -17.71 -8.54 -5.43
C PRO A 129 -17.65 -9.90 -4.96
N ALA A 130 -17.69 -9.99 -4.25
CA ALA A 130 -17.58 -11.19 -3.93
C ALA A 130 -18.02 -12.20 -4.81
N ASN A 131 -17.71 -11.93 -5.28
CA ASN A 131 -17.90 -12.51 -5.66
C ASN A 131 -18.29 -12.92 -6.06
N GLU A 132 -18.25 -13.00 -6.15
CA GLU A 132 -18.53 -13.20 -6.51
C GLU A 132 -18.77 -14.05 -6.64
N ALA A 133 -18.83 -14.32 -6.37
CA ALA A 133 -19.10 -15.10 -6.38
C ALA A 133 -19.06 -15.73 -6.48
#